data_d098e9f526384e6dc3dce19db4e74a63
#
_entry.id   d098e9f526384e6dc3dce19db4e74a63
#
_cell.length_a   1.000
_cell.length_b   1.000
_cell.length_c   1.000
_cell.angle_alpha   90.00
_cell.angle_beta   90.00
_cell.angle_gamma   90.00
#
_symmetry.space_group_name_H-M   'P 1'
#
loop_
_entity.id
_entity.type
_entity.pdbx_description
1 polymer ?
#
loop_
_entity_poly.entity_id
_entity_poly.type
_entity_poly.pdbx_seq_one_letter_code
_entity_poly.pdbx_strand_id
1 'polypeptide(L)'
;LFPCFFFCFCRLAVSAASPASLMLGMNVMLHQEDATKACPVSYVSKDAPPFMIIHGTNDHTVPFSQGEILHDKLEAAGCDVKLIAIEGADHADSQFFQEETWKRITDFFHDKLD
;
A
#
# COMPACT_ATOMS: atom_id res chain seq x y z
N LEU A 1 -3.47 15.29 0.91
CA LEU A 1 -2.14 14.73 1.23
C LEU A 1 -2.30 13.70 2.33
N PHE A 2 -2.73 12.51 1.96
CA PHE A 2 -2.64 11.38 2.89
C PHE A 2 -1.46 10.55 2.45
N PRO A 3 -0.51 10.24 3.32
CA PRO A 3 0.39 9.13 3.05
C PRO A 3 -0.51 7.91 2.93
N CYS A 4 -0.59 7.34 1.73
CA CYS A 4 -1.34 6.11 1.52
C CYS A 4 -0.64 4.97 2.27
N PHE A 5 -0.94 4.85 3.55
CA PHE A 5 -0.76 3.60 4.27
C PHE A 5 -1.87 2.66 3.77
N PHE A 6 -1.68 2.11 2.58
CA PHE A 6 -2.63 1.18 2.02
C PHE A 6 -2.43 -0.19 2.65
N PHE A 7 -3.31 -0.52 3.55
CA PHE A 7 -3.49 -1.90 3.97
C PHE A 7 -4.25 -2.65 2.87
N CYS A 8 -3.57 -3.46 2.10
CA CYS A 8 -4.25 -4.44 1.25
C CYS A 8 -4.63 -5.65 2.11
N PHE A 9 -5.85 -5.68 2.58
CA PHE A 9 -6.36 -6.68 3.52
C PHE A 9 -6.68 -8.05 2.91
N CYS A 10 -6.51 -8.21 1.61
CA CYS A 10 -7.14 -9.30 0.89
C CYS A 10 -6.61 -10.71 1.20
N ARG A 11 -5.46 -10.91 1.85
CA ARG A 11 -4.89 -12.26 2.03
C ARG A 11 -4.15 -12.57 3.33
N LEU A 12 -3.90 -11.62 4.23
CA LEU A 12 -3.00 -11.85 5.37
C LEU A 12 -3.62 -11.60 6.76
N ALA A 13 -4.90 -11.31 6.82
CA ALA A 13 -5.59 -11.21 8.11
C ALA A 13 -5.94 -12.62 8.65
N VAL A 14 -4.93 -13.31 9.14
CA VAL A 14 -5.07 -14.69 9.64
C VAL A 14 -5.72 -14.81 11.02
N SER A 15 -6.12 -13.70 11.64
CA SER A 15 -6.75 -13.75 12.97
C SER A 15 -7.81 -12.66 13.16
N ALA A 16 -8.73 -12.90 14.10
CA ALA A 16 -9.71 -11.90 14.55
C ALA A 16 -9.08 -10.67 15.20
N ALA A 17 -7.82 -10.77 15.65
CA ALA A 17 -7.06 -9.69 16.27
C ALA A 17 -6.13 -8.97 15.28
N SER A 18 -6.18 -9.29 13.98
CA SER A 18 -5.40 -8.57 12.99
C SER A 18 -5.86 -7.10 12.89
N PRO A 19 -4.98 -6.14 12.54
CA PRO A 19 -5.37 -4.74 12.36
C PRO A 19 -6.58 -4.57 11.43
N ALA A 20 -6.67 -5.39 10.38
CA ALA A 20 -7.79 -5.40 9.46
C ALA A 20 -9.11 -5.80 10.14
N SER A 21 -9.09 -6.89 10.90
CA SER A 21 -10.27 -7.36 11.63
C SER A 21 -10.72 -6.34 12.68
N LEU A 22 -9.78 -5.70 13.37
CA LEU A 22 -10.08 -4.65 14.35
C LEU A 22 -10.69 -3.41 13.69
N MET A 23 -10.14 -2.98 12.55
CA MET A 23 -10.66 -1.83 11.81
C MET A 23 -12.08 -2.06 11.29
N LEU A 24 -12.37 -3.25 10.77
CA LEU A 24 -13.69 -3.59 10.23
C LEU A 24 -14.68 -4.05 11.30
N GLY A 25 -14.23 -4.26 12.55
CA GLY A 25 -15.07 -4.76 13.63
C GLY A 25 -15.57 -6.20 13.43
N MET A 26 -14.89 -6.99 12.57
CA MET A 26 -15.28 -8.34 12.22
C MET A 26 -14.06 -9.18 11.85
N ASN A 27 -14.16 -10.50 12.00
CA ASN A 27 -13.10 -11.41 11.54
C ASN A 27 -13.11 -11.48 10.00
N VAL A 28 -12.12 -10.86 9.35
CA VAL A 28 -12.06 -10.79 7.88
C VAL A 28 -11.94 -12.15 7.20
N MET A 29 -11.46 -13.17 7.90
CA MET A 29 -11.41 -14.54 7.36
C MET A 29 -12.81 -15.15 7.18
N LEU A 30 -13.76 -14.74 8.01
CA LEU A 30 -15.16 -15.19 7.96
C LEU A 30 -16.04 -14.27 7.10
N HIS A 31 -15.56 -13.05 6.78
CA HIS A 31 -16.29 -12.02 6.08
C HIS A 31 -15.48 -11.49 4.87
N GLN A 32 -15.05 -12.41 4.00
CA GLN A 32 -14.18 -12.08 2.87
C GLN A 32 -14.81 -11.10 1.87
N GLU A 33 -16.13 -11.15 1.72
CA GLU A 33 -16.83 -10.22 0.81
C GLU A 33 -16.72 -8.77 1.30
N ASP A 34 -16.88 -8.54 2.61
CA ASP A 34 -16.74 -7.20 3.20
C ASP A 34 -15.29 -6.74 3.21
N ALA A 35 -14.34 -7.66 3.47
CA ALA A 35 -12.91 -7.39 3.37
C ALA A 35 -12.53 -7.00 1.93
N THR A 36 -13.10 -7.63 0.91
CA THR A 36 -12.89 -7.29 -0.50
C THR A 36 -13.39 -5.88 -0.82
N LYS A 37 -14.53 -5.47 -0.28
CA LYS A 37 -15.05 -4.10 -0.43
C LYS A 37 -14.15 -3.03 0.20
N ALA A 38 -13.41 -3.38 1.24
CA ALA A 38 -12.45 -2.49 1.89
C ALA A 38 -11.04 -2.53 1.26
N CYS A 39 -10.82 -3.43 0.30
CA CYS A 39 -9.50 -3.64 -0.31
C CYS A 39 -9.27 -2.70 -1.50
N PRO A 40 -8.24 -1.81 -1.45
CA PRO A 40 -7.93 -0.88 -2.54
C PRO A 40 -7.68 -1.56 -3.88
N VAL A 41 -7.08 -2.75 -3.88
CA VAL A 41 -6.81 -3.54 -5.10
C VAL A 41 -8.09 -3.88 -5.86
N SER A 42 -9.23 -3.95 -5.17
CA SER A 42 -10.54 -4.22 -5.80
C SER A 42 -11.06 -3.05 -6.64
N TYR A 43 -10.51 -1.86 -6.45
CA TYR A 43 -10.95 -0.63 -7.11
C TYR A 43 -9.95 -0.09 -8.13
N VAL A 44 -8.89 -0.84 -8.42
CA VAL A 44 -7.92 -0.46 -9.44
C VAL A 44 -8.60 -0.43 -10.81
N SER A 45 -8.46 0.70 -11.50
CA SER A 45 -8.95 0.91 -12.86
C SER A 45 -7.93 1.70 -13.68
N LYS A 46 -8.06 1.66 -15.00
CA LYS A 46 -7.20 2.43 -15.92
C LYS A 46 -7.26 3.95 -15.73
N ASP A 47 -8.31 4.45 -15.07
CA ASP A 47 -8.53 5.87 -14.83
C ASP A 47 -7.96 6.32 -13.47
N ALA A 48 -7.22 5.43 -12.78
CA ALA A 48 -6.57 5.77 -11.53
C ALA A 48 -5.47 6.83 -11.75
N PRO A 49 -5.30 7.77 -10.81
CA PRO A 49 -4.23 8.76 -10.88
C PRO A 49 -2.85 8.10 -10.77
N PRO A 50 -1.77 8.82 -11.10
CA PRO A 50 -0.42 8.32 -10.84
C PRO A 50 -0.19 7.92 -9.38
N PHE A 51 0.48 6.80 -9.17
CA PHE A 51 0.77 6.23 -7.85
C PHE A 51 2.27 6.16 -7.57
N MET A 52 2.64 6.52 -6.34
CA MET A 52 3.94 6.15 -5.77
C MET A 52 3.69 5.33 -4.50
N ILE A 53 4.19 4.12 -4.48
CA ILE A 53 4.15 3.20 -3.34
C ILE A 53 5.54 3.19 -2.72
N ILE A 54 5.65 3.46 -1.43
CA ILE A 54 6.91 3.40 -0.68
C ILE A 54 6.72 2.37 0.41
N HIS A 55 7.52 1.31 0.41
CA HIS A 55 7.34 0.17 1.31
C HIS A 55 8.68 -0.35 1.82
N GLY A 56 8.75 -0.67 3.10
CA GLY A 56 9.92 -1.29 3.71
C GLY A 56 10.00 -2.78 3.38
N THR A 57 11.18 -3.26 3.01
CA THR A 57 11.35 -4.67 2.65
C THR A 57 11.29 -5.62 3.84
N ASN A 58 11.43 -5.09 5.07
CA ASN A 58 11.37 -5.83 6.32
C ASN A 58 10.12 -5.45 7.16
N ASP A 59 9.06 -5.01 6.52
CA ASP A 59 7.82 -4.62 7.20
C ASP A 59 7.13 -5.84 7.83
N HIS A 60 7.08 -5.86 9.16
CA HIS A 60 6.46 -6.93 9.96
C HIS A 60 4.97 -6.69 10.22
N THR A 61 4.45 -5.51 9.94
CA THR A 61 3.03 -5.17 10.11
C THR A 61 2.25 -5.43 8.83
N VAL A 62 2.77 -4.94 7.70
CA VAL A 62 2.21 -5.15 6.37
C VAL A 62 3.31 -5.73 5.48
N PRO A 63 3.29 -7.01 5.16
CA PRO A 63 4.32 -7.64 4.34
C PRO A 63 4.56 -6.88 3.02
N PHE A 64 5.82 -6.74 2.63
CA PHE A 64 6.24 -6.05 1.41
C PHE A 64 5.49 -6.52 0.16
N SER A 65 5.17 -7.83 0.11
CA SER A 65 4.38 -8.42 -0.98
C SER A 65 3.02 -7.74 -1.23
N GLN A 66 2.47 -7.03 -0.25
CA GLN A 66 1.22 -6.30 -0.43
C GLN A 66 1.43 -5.03 -1.28
N GLY A 67 2.57 -4.38 -1.13
CA GLY A 67 2.98 -3.28 -2.02
C GLY A 67 3.20 -3.77 -3.45
N GLU A 68 3.82 -4.94 -3.61
CA GLU A 68 4.03 -5.57 -4.92
C GLU A 68 2.71 -5.93 -5.60
N ILE A 69 1.76 -6.54 -4.87
CA ILE A 69 0.44 -6.88 -5.40
C ILE A 69 -0.30 -5.63 -5.89
N LEU A 70 -0.28 -4.54 -5.13
CA LEU A 70 -0.92 -3.29 -5.54
C LEU A 70 -0.24 -2.70 -6.77
N HIS A 71 1.11 -2.66 -6.78
CA HIS A 71 1.90 -2.21 -7.92
C HIS A 71 1.54 -2.98 -9.18
N ASP A 72 1.60 -4.31 -9.14
CA ASP A 72 1.36 -5.17 -10.29
C ASP A 72 -0.06 -5.03 -10.84
N LYS A 73 -1.05 -4.83 -9.96
CA LYS A 73 -2.44 -4.59 -10.36
C LYS A 73 -2.61 -3.23 -11.03
N LEU A 74 -1.98 -2.20 -10.52
CA LEU A 74 -2.00 -0.86 -11.12
C LEU A 74 -1.30 -0.87 -12.48
N GLU A 75 -0.13 -1.48 -12.57
CA GLU A 75 0.63 -1.63 -13.81
C GLU A 75 -0.16 -2.41 -14.86
N ALA A 76 -0.76 -3.55 -14.48
CA ALA A 76 -1.59 -4.35 -15.37
C ALA A 76 -2.85 -3.61 -15.87
N ALA A 77 -3.37 -2.67 -15.09
CA ALA A 77 -4.47 -1.79 -15.49
C ALA A 77 -4.03 -0.63 -16.40
N GLY A 78 -2.72 -0.46 -16.63
CA GLY A 78 -2.14 0.62 -17.44
C GLY A 78 -1.97 1.94 -16.69
N CYS A 79 -1.98 1.90 -15.36
CA CYS A 79 -1.75 3.09 -14.53
C CYS A 79 -0.26 3.43 -14.45
N ASP A 80 0.05 4.71 -14.29
CA ASP A 80 1.39 5.17 -13.97
C ASP A 80 1.68 4.89 -12.48
N VAL A 81 2.53 3.92 -12.20
CA VAL A 81 2.84 3.48 -10.85
C VAL A 81 4.33 3.30 -10.63
N LYS A 82 4.82 3.72 -9.47
CA LYS A 82 6.20 3.46 -9.01
C LYS A 82 6.16 2.76 -7.65
N LEU A 83 6.95 1.69 -7.50
CA LEU A 83 7.20 1.05 -6.22
C LEU A 83 8.64 1.35 -5.78
N ILE A 84 8.79 1.99 -4.63
CA ILE A 84 10.08 2.28 -3.99
C ILE A 84 10.22 1.36 -2.78
N ALA A 85 11.15 0.42 -2.87
CA ALA A 85 11.51 -0.43 -1.76
C ALA A 85 12.56 0.29 -0.89
N ILE A 86 12.28 0.43 0.41
CA ILE A 86 13.28 0.89 1.38
C ILE A 86 13.87 -0.34 2.04
N GLU A 87 15.11 -0.66 1.68
CA GLU A 87 15.78 -1.88 2.10
C GLU A 87 15.97 -1.94 3.61
N GLY A 88 15.54 -3.05 4.21
CA GLY A 88 15.65 -3.31 5.64
C GLY A 88 14.71 -2.52 6.54
N ALA A 89 13.93 -1.58 6.00
CA ALA A 89 13.00 -0.79 6.81
C ALA A 89 11.79 -1.60 7.25
N ASP A 90 11.39 -1.40 8.51
CA ASP A 90 10.12 -1.87 9.06
C ASP A 90 9.00 -0.86 8.81
N HIS A 91 7.80 -1.15 9.30
CA HIS A 91 6.62 -0.32 9.13
C HIS A 91 6.81 1.08 9.74
N ALA A 92 6.64 2.12 8.92
CA ALA A 92 6.81 3.52 9.35
C ALA A 92 8.16 3.81 10.05
N ASP A 93 9.21 3.10 9.68
CA ASP A 93 10.55 3.25 10.25
C ASP A 93 11.14 4.63 9.95
N SER A 94 12.16 5.04 10.71
CA SER A 94 12.87 6.32 10.55
C SER A 94 13.44 6.53 9.15
N GLN A 95 13.74 5.47 8.43
CA GLN A 95 14.23 5.50 7.05
C GLN A 95 13.24 6.15 6.07
N PHE A 96 11.94 6.13 6.36
CA PHE A 96 10.91 6.82 5.56
C PHE A 96 11.01 8.34 5.66
N PHE A 97 11.64 8.86 6.71
CA PHE A 97 11.73 10.30 7.01
C PHE A 97 13.08 10.91 6.62
N GLN A 98 13.91 10.16 5.89
CA GLN A 98 15.19 10.66 5.39
C GLN A 98 15.00 11.62 4.21
N GLU A 99 15.95 12.53 4.03
CA GLU A 99 15.92 13.57 3.01
C GLU A 99 15.78 12.99 1.60
N GLU A 100 16.44 11.88 1.31
CA GLU A 100 16.35 11.20 0.03
C GLU A 100 14.92 10.72 -0.29
N THR A 101 14.23 10.15 0.71
CA THR A 101 12.83 9.71 0.55
C THR A 101 11.92 10.90 0.27
N TRP A 102 12.07 11.98 1.04
CA TRP A 102 11.32 13.21 0.82
C TRP A 102 11.58 13.84 -0.54
N LYS A 103 12.83 13.82 -0.99
CA LYS A 103 13.18 14.29 -2.33
C LYS A 103 12.45 13.49 -3.41
N ARG A 104 12.43 12.17 -3.33
CA ARG A 104 11.71 11.31 -4.27
C ARG A 104 10.21 11.61 -4.31
N ILE A 105 9.60 11.85 -3.15
CA ILE A 105 8.18 12.23 -3.05
C ILE A 105 7.95 13.59 -3.72
N THR A 106 8.79 14.56 -3.44
CA THR A 106 8.67 15.91 -4.02
C THR A 106 8.87 15.89 -5.52
N ASP A 107 9.89 15.20 -6.01
CA ASP A 107 10.17 15.03 -7.44
C ASP A 107 8.99 14.36 -8.16
N PHE A 108 8.36 13.36 -7.54
CA PHE A 108 7.17 12.72 -8.10
C PHE A 108 6.01 13.70 -8.25
N PHE A 109 5.74 14.52 -7.24
CA PHE A 109 4.66 15.51 -7.33
C PHE A 109 4.96 16.58 -8.40
N HIS A 110 6.18 17.06 -8.49
CA HIS A 110 6.57 17.99 -9.55
C HIS A 110 6.40 17.37 -10.94
N ASP A 111 6.80 16.12 -11.13
CA ASP A 111 6.67 15.41 -12.41
C ASP A 111 5.19 15.21 -12.83
N LYS A 112 4.28 15.06 -11.87
CA LYS A 112 2.87 14.71 -12.14
C LYS A 112 1.90 15.90 -12.09
N LEU A 113 2.27 17.01 -11.46
CA LEU A 113 1.39 18.14 -11.23
C LEU A 113 1.81 19.41 -11.99
N ASP A 114 3.07 19.49 -12.41
CA ASP A 114 3.61 20.57 -13.21
C ASP A 114 3.50 20.26 -14.71
#